data_82933e8072751f3839379c6898a16175
#
_entry.id   82933e8072751f3839379c6898a16175
#
_cell.length_a   1.000
_cell.length_b   1.000
_cell.length_c   1.000
_cell.angle_alpha   90.00
_cell.angle_beta   90.00
_cell.angle_gamma   90.00
#
_symmetry.space_group_name_H-M   'P 1'
#
loop_
_entity.id
_entity.type
_entity.pdbx_description
1 polymer ?
#
loop_
_entity_poly.entity_id
_entity_poly.type
_entity_poly.pdbx_seq_one_letter_code
_entity_poly.pdbx_strand_id
1 'polypeptide(L)'
;MVKRRYSILCVMFAILIGFSSIAFSQQTTYAKEKVTKVTYTTKMKNDKECMIVKGLSSKKKTIWSYKTPYRTCAKCSTFKCIVKKNRVYVFDYLRLLILNKNNGKRLYTVKNTPERGHFATVTNKYNCYEIGYIGNNSGRLYKISPKGKILYKSAKISKYSYGWPSSIKVSGKYVYVGCYKFNGQPKPVTIKFNEKNGKFLGEK
;
A
#
# COMPACT_ATOMS: atom_id res chain seq x y z
N MET A 1 30.52 -48.38 50.50
CA MET A 1 30.91 -48.15 49.08
C MET A 1 29.90 -47.28 48.27
N VAL A 2 29.04 -46.52 48.91
CA VAL A 2 27.96 -45.74 48.25
C VAL A 2 28.28 -44.23 48.14
N LYS A 3 29.13 -43.69 48.99
CA LYS A 3 29.41 -42.23 49.02
C LYS A 3 30.27 -41.67 47.84
N ARG A 4 31.00 -42.47 47.09
CA ARG A 4 31.87 -42.00 45.98
C ARG A 4 31.13 -41.79 44.67
N ARG A 5 29.95 -42.41 44.50
CA ARG A 5 29.20 -42.26 43.22
C ARG A 5 28.41 -40.97 43.06
N TYR A 6 28.01 -40.37 44.19
CA TYR A 6 27.24 -39.07 44.15
C TYR A 6 28.12 -37.86 43.85
N SER A 7 29.40 -37.86 44.21
CA SER A 7 30.31 -36.76 43.90
C SER A 7 30.61 -36.62 42.42
N ILE A 8 30.70 -37.72 41.69
CA ILE A 8 30.97 -37.68 40.22
C ILE A 8 29.72 -37.20 39.47
N LEU A 9 28.52 -37.60 39.90
CA LEU A 9 27.28 -37.16 39.28
C LEU A 9 27.03 -35.65 39.44
N CYS A 10 27.33 -35.07 40.60
CA CYS A 10 27.21 -33.63 40.85
C CYS A 10 28.22 -32.80 40.04
N VAL A 11 29.44 -33.32 39.83
CA VAL A 11 30.46 -32.61 39.03
C VAL A 11 30.07 -32.64 37.53
N MET A 12 29.54 -33.76 37.05
CA MET A 12 29.06 -33.89 35.66
C MET A 12 27.86 -33.02 35.41
N PHE A 13 26.93 -32.87 36.36
CA PHE A 13 25.79 -31.95 36.23
C PHE A 13 26.20 -30.44 36.26
N ALA A 14 27.19 -30.09 37.06
CA ALA A 14 27.75 -28.76 37.12
C ALA A 14 28.46 -28.35 35.80
N ILE A 15 29.14 -29.29 35.17
CA ILE A 15 29.79 -29.07 33.86
C ILE A 15 28.77 -28.95 32.75
N LEU A 16 27.68 -29.73 32.75
CA LEU A 16 26.60 -29.63 31.77
C LEU A 16 25.81 -28.32 31.87
N ILE A 17 25.61 -27.76 33.09
CA ILE A 17 24.97 -26.47 33.29
C ILE A 17 25.92 -25.31 32.91
N GLY A 18 27.21 -25.47 33.13
CA GLY A 18 28.24 -24.51 32.74
C GLY A 18 28.40 -24.33 31.22
N PHE A 19 28.24 -25.39 30.44
CA PHE A 19 28.32 -25.33 28.98
C PHE A 19 27.03 -24.82 28.32
N SER A 20 25.87 -24.99 28.95
CA SER A 20 24.61 -24.44 28.43
C SER A 20 24.49 -22.91 28.61
N SER A 21 25.19 -22.31 29.58
CA SER A 21 25.19 -20.87 29.79
C SER A 21 26.16 -20.08 28.90
N ILE A 22 27.15 -20.74 28.29
CA ILE A 22 28.10 -20.08 27.37
C ILE A 22 27.58 -20.04 25.92
N ALA A 23 26.66 -20.94 25.56
CA ALA A 23 26.07 -20.96 24.22
C ALA A 23 24.94 -19.90 24.00
N PHE A 24 24.51 -19.17 25.04
CA PHE A 24 23.38 -18.24 24.97
C PHE A 24 23.76 -16.76 24.87
N SER A 25 25.04 -16.40 24.82
CA SER A 25 25.46 -14.99 24.89
C SER A 25 25.98 -14.38 23.59
N GLN A 26 25.78 -15.01 22.43
CA GLN A 26 26.10 -14.39 21.14
C GLN A 26 24.92 -14.42 20.16
N GLN A 27 23.73 -14.07 20.58
CA GLN A 27 22.81 -13.43 19.65
C GLN A 27 23.28 -11.97 19.51
N THR A 28 24.27 -11.76 18.66
CA THR A 28 24.47 -10.43 18.05
C THR A 28 23.17 -10.07 17.36
N THR A 29 22.35 -9.28 18.04
CA THR A 29 21.21 -8.60 17.45
C THR A 29 21.77 -7.66 16.39
N TYR A 30 22.00 -8.17 15.17
CA TYR A 30 22.22 -7.31 14.02
C TYR A 30 21.02 -6.39 13.95
N ALA A 31 21.24 -5.11 14.23
CA ALA A 31 20.21 -4.09 14.14
C ALA A 31 19.60 -4.20 12.75
N LYS A 32 18.35 -4.65 12.68
CA LYS A 32 17.66 -4.94 11.43
C LYS A 32 17.64 -3.67 10.61
N GLU A 33 18.35 -3.68 9.48
CA GLU A 33 18.53 -2.51 8.63
C GLU A 33 17.18 -1.87 8.30
N LYS A 34 17.02 -0.58 8.60
CA LYS A 34 15.73 0.13 8.49
C LYS A 34 15.48 0.58 7.05
N VAL A 35 14.25 0.38 6.58
CA VAL A 35 13.81 0.94 5.29
C VAL A 35 13.63 2.46 5.41
N THR A 36 14.46 3.20 4.68
CA THR A 36 14.41 4.67 4.62
C THR A 36 13.65 5.15 3.39
N LYS A 37 13.75 4.46 2.27
CA LYS A 37 13.13 4.81 0.99
C LYS A 37 12.37 3.62 0.38
N VAL A 38 11.27 3.91 -0.31
CA VAL A 38 10.57 2.92 -1.15
C VAL A 38 10.60 3.45 -2.58
N THR A 39 10.93 2.57 -3.52
CA THR A 39 10.93 2.84 -4.95
C THR A 39 10.09 1.81 -5.68
N TYR A 40 9.67 2.12 -6.88
CA TYR A 40 9.06 1.13 -7.76
C TYR A 40 9.50 1.33 -9.20
N THR A 41 9.46 0.24 -9.95
CA THR A 41 9.70 0.19 -11.40
C THR A 41 8.66 -0.73 -12.03
N THR A 42 8.40 -0.55 -13.31
CA THR A 42 7.57 -1.47 -14.08
C THR A 42 8.44 -2.32 -15.01
N LYS A 43 7.99 -3.52 -15.31
CA LYS A 43 8.61 -4.41 -16.31
C LYS A 43 7.56 -4.96 -17.24
N MET A 44 7.87 -4.91 -18.53
CA MET A 44 7.08 -5.51 -19.61
C MET A 44 7.61 -6.91 -19.95
N LYS A 45 6.73 -7.85 -20.23
CA LYS A 45 7.01 -9.16 -20.80
C LYS A 45 5.78 -9.66 -21.55
N ASN A 46 5.92 -9.94 -22.86
CA ASN A 46 4.83 -10.47 -23.72
C ASN A 46 3.53 -9.65 -23.55
N ASP A 47 3.58 -8.33 -23.79
CA ASP A 47 2.49 -7.36 -23.66
C ASP A 47 1.79 -7.32 -22.29
N LYS A 48 2.43 -7.90 -21.29
CA LYS A 48 1.99 -7.85 -19.90
C LYS A 48 2.96 -7.04 -19.07
N GLU A 49 2.44 -6.23 -18.17
CA GLU A 49 3.21 -5.37 -17.27
C GLU A 49 3.08 -5.84 -15.82
N CYS A 50 4.16 -5.69 -15.04
CA CYS A 50 4.14 -5.86 -13.60
C CYS A 50 4.88 -4.72 -12.91
N MET A 51 4.53 -4.45 -11.66
CA MET A 51 5.27 -3.51 -10.80
C MET A 51 6.21 -4.27 -9.87
N ILE A 52 7.43 -3.76 -9.72
CA ILE A 52 8.39 -4.20 -8.71
C ILE A 52 8.59 -3.06 -7.72
N VAL A 53 8.17 -3.28 -6.47
CA VAL A 53 8.32 -2.33 -5.37
C VAL A 53 9.47 -2.78 -4.48
N LYS A 54 10.38 -1.87 -4.13
CA LYS A 54 11.54 -2.18 -3.30
C LYS A 54 11.62 -1.24 -2.10
N GLY A 55 11.87 -1.81 -0.93
CA GLY A 55 12.28 -1.07 0.26
C GLY A 55 13.79 -1.02 0.35
N LEU A 56 14.35 0.18 0.46
CA LEU A 56 15.79 0.44 0.45
C LEU A 56 16.26 0.98 1.80
N SER A 57 17.47 0.61 2.22
CA SER A 57 18.18 1.22 3.35
C SER A 57 18.73 2.61 2.98
N SER A 58 19.31 3.31 3.97
CA SER A 58 20.04 4.56 3.76
C SER A 58 21.22 4.39 2.77
N LYS A 59 21.85 3.23 2.77
CA LYS A 59 22.92 2.85 1.85
C LYS A 59 22.43 2.38 0.47
N LYS A 60 21.13 2.59 0.16
CA LYS A 60 20.47 2.14 -1.10
C LYS A 60 20.45 0.62 -1.31
N LYS A 61 20.81 -0.19 -0.32
CA LYS A 61 20.69 -1.65 -0.37
C LYS A 61 19.22 -2.06 -0.34
N THR A 62 18.82 -3.04 -1.15
CA THR A 62 17.46 -3.60 -1.13
C THR A 62 17.27 -4.45 0.12
N ILE A 63 16.35 -4.05 1.00
CA ILE A 63 15.96 -4.80 2.20
C ILE A 63 14.86 -5.80 1.86
N TRP A 64 13.91 -5.40 1.03
CA TRP A 64 12.85 -6.26 0.53
C TRP A 64 12.43 -5.86 -0.88
N SER A 65 11.84 -6.81 -1.59
CA SER A 65 11.24 -6.60 -2.91
C SER A 65 9.88 -7.29 -2.97
N TYR A 66 8.90 -6.63 -3.54
CA TYR A 66 7.57 -7.16 -3.83
C TYR A 66 7.27 -7.01 -5.31
N LYS A 67 6.90 -8.10 -5.98
CA LYS A 67 6.54 -8.11 -7.40
C LYS A 67 5.05 -8.40 -7.55
N THR A 68 4.33 -7.55 -8.28
CA THR A 68 2.96 -7.85 -8.66
C THR A 68 2.93 -8.90 -9.77
N PRO A 69 1.85 -9.66 -9.94
CA PRO A 69 1.69 -10.51 -11.13
C PRO A 69 1.72 -9.68 -12.40
N TYR A 70 2.14 -10.30 -13.51
CA TYR A 70 2.03 -9.72 -14.83
C TYR A 70 0.56 -9.59 -15.24
N ARG A 71 0.17 -8.41 -15.73
CA ARG A 71 -1.18 -8.09 -16.19
C ARG A 71 -1.15 -7.59 -17.62
N THR A 72 -2.09 -8.03 -18.43
CA THR A 72 -2.31 -7.44 -19.74
C THR A 72 -2.76 -6.01 -19.52
N CYS A 73 -1.93 -5.07 -19.90
CA CYS A 73 -2.24 -3.66 -19.84
C CYS A 73 -2.24 -3.12 -21.26
N ALA A 74 -3.43 -2.82 -21.80
CA ALA A 74 -3.53 -2.11 -23.05
C ALA A 74 -2.99 -0.69 -22.87
N LYS A 75 -1.68 -0.50 -23.08
CA LYS A 75 -0.97 0.81 -23.19
C LYS A 75 -1.23 1.84 -22.07
N CYS A 76 -1.55 1.41 -20.86
CA CYS A 76 -1.84 2.33 -19.76
C CYS A 76 -0.94 2.00 -18.57
N SER A 77 0.14 2.72 -18.42
CA SER A 77 0.98 2.72 -17.21
C SER A 77 0.21 3.31 -16.02
N THR A 78 -0.62 2.50 -15.40
CA THR A 78 -1.50 2.93 -14.31
C THR A 78 -1.01 2.49 -12.95
N PHE A 79 0.22 2.00 -12.92
CA PHE A 79 0.85 1.63 -11.67
C PHE A 79 1.24 2.86 -10.85
N LYS A 80 0.76 2.91 -9.64
CA LYS A 80 1.07 3.97 -8.68
C LYS A 80 1.46 3.37 -7.34
N CYS A 81 2.37 4.02 -6.66
CA CYS A 81 2.78 3.66 -5.32
C CYS A 81 2.73 4.90 -4.42
N ILE A 82 2.03 4.81 -3.28
CA ILE A 82 1.98 5.85 -2.28
C ILE A 82 2.56 5.30 -0.98
N VAL A 83 3.57 5.99 -0.44
CA VAL A 83 4.15 5.66 0.86
C VAL A 83 3.54 6.59 1.92
N LYS A 84 2.99 6.01 2.98
CA LYS A 84 2.44 6.76 4.10
C LYS A 84 2.87 6.12 5.42
N LYS A 85 3.72 6.81 6.17
CA LYS A 85 4.30 6.32 7.43
C LYS A 85 4.89 4.90 7.26
N ASN A 86 4.29 3.88 7.91
CA ASN A 86 4.75 2.49 7.88
C ASN A 86 4.05 1.61 6.83
N ARG A 87 3.33 2.21 5.88
CA ARG A 87 2.58 1.49 4.84
C ARG A 87 2.95 1.93 3.44
N VAL A 88 2.83 0.99 2.51
CA VAL A 88 2.99 1.21 1.08
C VAL A 88 1.71 0.76 0.39
N TYR A 89 1.06 1.68 -0.31
CA TYR A 89 -0.15 1.45 -1.08
C TYR A 89 0.26 1.26 -2.54
N VAL A 90 0.04 0.06 -3.06
CA VAL A 90 0.42 -0.33 -4.42
C VAL A 90 -0.85 -0.52 -5.24
N PHE A 91 -1.05 0.36 -6.20
CA PHE A 91 -2.19 0.31 -7.13
C PHE A 91 -1.79 -0.54 -8.32
N ASP A 92 -2.35 -1.73 -8.39
CA ASP A 92 -2.10 -2.75 -9.41
C ASP A 92 -3.39 -2.96 -10.22
N TYR A 93 -3.55 -2.19 -11.27
CA TYR A 93 -4.62 -2.24 -12.29
C TYR A 93 -6.07 -2.45 -11.75
N LEU A 94 -6.35 -3.57 -11.11
CA LEU A 94 -7.67 -3.94 -10.56
C LEU A 94 -7.66 -4.10 -9.03
N ARG A 95 -6.53 -3.80 -8.37
CA ARG A 95 -6.36 -4.06 -6.95
C ARG A 95 -5.54 -2.97 -6.29
N LEU A 96 -5.89 -2.70 -5.05
CA LEU A 96 -5.02 -1.99 -4.13
C LEU A 96 -4.39 -3.02 -3.17
N LEU A 97 -3.08 -3.08 -3.16
CA LEU A 97 -2.31 -3.86 -2.18
C LEU A 97 -1.76 -2.91 -1.12
N ILE A 98 -1.91 -3.27 0.14
CA ILE A 98 -1.33 -2.52 1.26
C ILE A 98 -0.22 -3.38 1.86
N LEU A 99 1.02 -2.89 1.78
CA LEU A 99 2.20 -3.56 2.28
C LEU A 99 2.73 -2.87 3.55
N ASN A 100 3.39 -3.63 4.40
CA ASN A 100 4.20 -3.09 5.48
C ASN A 100 5.48 -2.48 4.90
N LYS A 101 5.76 -1.20 5.18
CA LYS A 101 6.94 -0.50 4.66
C LYS A 101 8.26 -1.15 5.09
N ASN A 102 8.34 -1.70 6.29
CA ASN A 102 9.61 -2.15 6.87
C ASN A 102 10.07 -3.53 6.35
N ASN A 103 9.13 -4.38 5.92
CA ASN A 103 9.47 -5.76 5.52
C ASN A 103 8.80 -6.21 4.21
N GLY A 104 8.02 -5.36 3.55
CA GLY A 104 7.33 -5.67 2.29
C GLY A 104 6.20 -6.69 2.41
N LYS A 105 5.90 -7.22 3.60
CA LYS A 105 4.79 -8.18 3.79
C LYS A 105 3.46 -7.52 3.41
N ARG A 106 2.66 -8.24 2.64
CA ARG A 106 1.31 -7.82 2.30
C ARG A 106 0.42 -7.87 3.54
N LEU A 107 -0.18 -6.73 3.89
CA LEU A 107 -1.13 -6.61 4.99
C LEU A 107 -2.55 -6.87 4.51
N TYR A 108 -2.93 -6.22 3.40
CA TYR A 108 -4.28 -6.30 2.86
C TYR A 108 -4.28 -6.30 1.34
N THR A 109 -5.33 -6.90 0.76
CA THR A 109 -5.66 -6.81 -0.66
C THR A 109 -7.10 -6.30 -0.78
N VAL A 110 -7.30 -5.21 -1.48
CA VAL A 110 -8.61 -4.69 -1.83
C VAL A 110 -8.90 -5.13 -3.27
N LYS A 111 -9.93 -5.95 -3.44
CA LYS A 111 -10.44 -6.34 -4.76
C LYS A 111 -11.51 -5.35 -5.21
N ASN A 112 -11.80 -5.32 -6.50
CA ASN A 112 -12.85 -4.46 -7.08
C ASN A 112 -12.64 -2.97 -6.81
N THR A 113 -11.37 -2.54 -6.75
CA THR A 113 -11.03 -1.13 -6.85
C THR A 113 -11.33 -0.63 -8.26
N PRO A 114 -11.41 0.70 -8.48
CA PRO A 114 -11.62 1.22 -9.82
C PRO A 114 -10.57 0.69 -10.78
N GLU A 115 -11.01 0.27 -11.95
CA GLU A 115 -10.08 -0.01 -13.04
C GLU A 115 -9.26 1.25 -13.31
N ARG A 116 -7.94 1.08 -13.41
CA ARG A 116 -7.02 2.19 -13.73
C ARG A 116 -7.09 3.34 -12.73
N GLY A 117 -7.10 3.03 -11.41
CA GLY A 117 -7.06 4.01 -10.33
C GLY A 117 -5.85 4.94 -10.39
N HIS A 118 -5.93 5.98 -11.22
CA HIS A 118 -4.82 6.90 -11.48
C HIS A 118 -4.66 7.93 -10.38
N PHE A 119 -5.76 8.28 -9.73
CA PHE A 119 -5.80 9.36 -8.77
C PHE A 119 -6.19 8.82 -7.41
N ALA A 120 -5.21 8.81 -6.52
CA ALA A 120 -5.38 8.35 -5.17
C ALA A 120 -4.63 9.24 -4.19
N THR A 121 -5.15 9.34 -2.97
CA THR A 121 -4.49 9.97 -1.84
C THR A 121 -4.71 9.17 -0.56
N VAL A 122 -3.76 9.25 0.37
CA VAL A 122 -3.83 8.55 1.65
C VAL A 122 -3.69 9.57 2.78
N THR A 123 -4.67 9.59 3.68
CA THR A 123 -4.68 10.50 4.83
C THR A 123 -3.75 10.05 5.96
N ASN A 124 -3.53 10.92 6.95
CA ASN A 124 -2.77 10.57 8.15
C ASN A 124 -3.42 9.46 8.99
N LYS A 125 -4.75 9.26 8.87
CA LYS A 125 -5.51 8.16 9.47
C LYS A 125 -5.49 6.88 8.62
N TYR A 126 -4.66 6.83 7.57
CA TYR A 126 -4.51 5.70 6.63
C TYR A 126 -5.75 5.37 5.80
N ASN A 127 -6.78 6.22 5.78
CA ASN A 127 -7.85 6.08 4.80
C ASN A 127 -7.30 6.39 3.41
N CYS A 128 -7.55 5.50 2.46
CA CYS A 128 -7.22 5.70 1.05
C CYS A 128 -8.47 6.18 0.32
N TYR A 129 -8.31 7.22 -0.48
CA TYR A 129 -9.33 7.73 -1.39
C TYR A 129 -8.80 7.54 -2.80
N GLU A 130 -9.60 6.91 -3.63
CA GLU A 130 -9.24 6.54 -4.99
C GLU A 130 -10.39 6.88 -5.93
N ILE A 131 -10.05 7.45 -7.07
CA ILE A 131 -10.98 7.64 -8.16
C ILE A 131 -10.39 7.06 -9.43
N GLY A 132 -11.15 6.21 -10.11
CA GLY A 132 -10.73 5.53 -11.33
C GLY A 132 -11.37 6.13 -12.55
N TYR A 133 -10.69 5.95 -13.67
CA TYR A 133 -11.23 6.17 -15.00
C TYR A 133 -11.74 4.81 -15.52
N ILE A 134 -13.02 4.66 -15.59
CA ILE A 134 -13.63 3.50 -16.26
C ILE A 134 -14.22 4.04 -17.55
N GLY A 135 -13.84 3.53 -18.71
CA GLY A 135 -14.30 3.92 -20.03
C GLY A 135 -15.50 4.88 -20.07
N ASN A 136 -15.74 5.62 -21.06
CA ASN A 136 -16.88 6.56 -21.19
C ASN A 136 -17.09 7.50 -19.96
N ASN A 137 -16.01 7.97 -19.32
CA ASN A 137 -16.01 9.04 -18.32
C ASN A 137 -16.77 8.74 -17.00
N SER A 138 -16.88 7.50 -16.56
CA SER A 138 -17.72 7.12 -15.44
C SER A 138 -16.96 6.76 -14.15
N GLY A 139 -16.06 7.63 -13.68
CA GLY A 139 -15.35 7.43 -12.43
C GLY A 139 -16.27 7.45 -11.21
N ARG A 140 -15.90 6.72 -10.17
CA ARG A 140 -16.49 6.80 -8.82
C ARG A 140 -15.41 7.08 -7.81
N LEU A 141 -15.73 7.87 -6.79
CA LEU A 141 -14.88 8.05 -5.63
C LEU A 141 -15.07 6.87 -4.67
N TYR A 142 -13.97 6.24 -4.29
CA TYR A 142 -13.93 5.18 -3.29
C TYR A 142 -13.24 5.70 -2.03
N LYS A 143 -13.78 5.33 -0.87
CA LYS A 143 -13.09 5.44 0.41
C LYS A 143 -12.77 4.04 0.90
N ILE A 144 -11.52 3.78 1.21
CA ILE A 144 -11.01 2.49 1.64
C ILE A 144 -10.39 2.67 3.03
N SER A 145 -10.80 1.82 3.96
CA SER A 145 -10.32 1.84 5.34
C SER A 145 -8.84 1.42 5.45
N PRO A 146 -8.19 1.69 6.59
CA PRO A 146 -6.84 1.19 6.86
C PRO A 146 -6.70 -0.35 6.79
N LYS A 147 -7.79 -1.09 6.98
CA LYS A 147 -7.85 -2.56 6.89
C LYS A 147 -8.24 -3.07 5.49
N GLY A 148 -8.27 -2.20 4.49
CA GLY A 148 -8.59 -2.59 3.12
C GLY A 148 -10.07 -2.84 2.84
N LYS A 149 -10.99 -2.41 3.71
CA LYS A 149 -12.44 -2.50 3.47
C LYS A 149 -12.90 -1.26 2.71
N ILE A 150 -13.66 -1.43 1.62
CA ILE A 150 -14.34 -0.33 0.95
C ILE A 150 -15.45 0.17 1.87
N LEU A 151 -15.35 1.43 2.30
CA LEU A 151 -16.31 2.06 3.21
C LEU A 151 -17.49 2.66 2.45
N TYR A 152 -17.22 3.24 1.30
CA TYR A 152 -18.26 3.69 0.36
C TYR A 152 -17.75 3.77 -1.08
N LYS A 153 -18.69 3.80 -2.02
CA LYS A 153 -18.54 4.18 -3.42
C LYS A 153 -19.51 5.32 -3.69
N SER A 154 -19.03 6.45 -4.26
CA SER A 154 -19.91 7.53 -4.66
C SER A 154 -20.83 7.15 -5.83
N ALA A 155 -21.80 7.99 -6.16
CA ALA A 155 -22.41 7.97 -7.49
C ALA A 155 -21.35 8.17 -8.59
N LYS A 156 -21.64 7.73 -9.81
CA LYS A 156 -20.77 8.00 -10.97
C LYS A 156 -20.69 9.50 -11.21
N ILE A 157 -19.48 10.04 -11.39
CA ILE A 157 -19.31 11.48 -11.66
C ILE A 157 -19.87 11.88 -13.02
N SER A 158 -19.91 10.98 -14.00
CA SER A 158 -20.54 11.18 -15.30
C SER A 158 -22.03 11.50 -15.22
N LYS A 159 -22.74 11.05 -14.15
CA LYS A 159 -24.13 11.41 -13.87
C LYS A 159 -24.34 12.94 -13.78
N TYR A 160 -23.27 13.67 -13.44
CA TYR A 160 -23.29 15.13 -13.30
C TYR A 160 -22.53 15.84 -14.43
N SER A 161 -22.36 15.19 -15.58
CA SER A 161 -21.59 15.68 -16.72
C SER A 161 -20.11 15.94 -16.43
N TYR A 162 -19.51 15.21 -15.46
CA TYR A 162 -18.09 15.27 -15.16
C TYR A 162 -17.38 13.99 -15.56
N GLY A 163 -16.12 14.13 -15.96
CA GLY A 163 -15.24 13.00 -16.29
C GLY A 163 -13.76 13.40 -16.22
N TRP A 164 -12.90 12.50 -16.66
CA TRP A 164 -11.45 12.68 -16.69
C TRP A 164 -10.89 13.25 -15.39
N PRO A 165 -10.89 12.48 -14.28
CA PRO A 165 -10.26 12.92 -13.05
C PRO A 165 -8.79 13.28 -13.29
N SER A 166 -8.33 14.37 -12.68
CA SER A 166 -6.95 14.87 -12.78
C SER A 166 -6.24 14.94 -11.43
N SER A 167 -7.00 15.06 -10.34
CA SER A 167 -6.44 15.15 -9.00
C SER A 167 -7.44 14.72 -7.94
N ILE A 168 -6.94 14.43 -6.72
CA ILE A 168 -7.76 14.14 -5.54
C ILE A 168 -7.07 14.67 -4.28
N LYS A 169 -7.83 15.40 -3.46
CA LYS A 169 -7.37 15.95 -2.18
C LYS A 169 -8.45 15.80 -1.11
N VAL A 170 -8.04 15.45 0.11
CA VAL A 170 -8.93 15.42 1.29
C VAL A 170 -8.58 16.60 2.17
N SER A 171 -9.59 17.39 2.54
CA SER A 171 -9.44 18.55 3.43
C SER A 171 -10.70 18.71 4.30
N GLY A 172 -10.51 18.61 5.62
CA GLY A 172 -11.61 18.66 6.59
C GLY A 172 -12.69 17.62 6.30
N LYS A 173 -13.93 18.07 6.17
CA LYS A 173 -15.12 17.24 5.92
C LYS A 173 -15.34 16.90 4.43
N TYR A 174 -14.38 17.21 3.55
CA TYR A 174 -14.59 17.15 2.11
C TYR A 174 -13.48 16.40 1.38
N VAL A 175 -13.87 15.76 0.30
CA VAL A 175 -12.96 15.26 -0.73
C VAL A 175 -13.16 16.10 -1.99
N TYR A 176 -12.07 16.68 -2.48
CA TYR A 176 -12.03 17.49 -3.69
C TYR A 176 -11.44 16.66 -4.81
N VAL A 177 -12.10 16.66 -5.96
CA VAL A 177 -11.65 15.97 -7.17
C VAL A 177 -11.56 16.99 -8.29
N GLY A 178 -10.36 17.21 -8.81
CA GLY A 178 -10.15 17.92 -10.05
C GLY A 178 -10.59 17.00 -11.21
N CYS A 179 -11.37 17.54 -12.14
CA CYS A 179 -11.89 16.83 -13.32
C CYS A 179 -12.29 17.82 -14.41
N TYR A 180 -12.86 17.30 -15.50
CA TYR A 180 -13.42 18.12 -16.57
C TYR A 180 -14.93 18.05 -16.58
N LYS A 181 -15.59 19.19 -16.81
CA LYS A 181 -17.03 19.28 -17.06
C LYS A 181 -17.30 19.28 -18.55
N PHE A 182 -18.27 18.47 -18.98
CA PHE A 182 -18.64 18.27 -20.37
C PHE A 182 -20.00 18.90 -20.71
N ASN A 183 -20.08 20.23 -20.64
CA ASN A 183 -21.21 21.01 -21.16
C ASN A 183 -20.65 21.91 -22.26
N GLY A 184 -20.58 21.39 -23.48
CA GLY A 184 -19.86 22.02 -24.58
C GLY A 184 -18.38 21.70 -24.56
N GLN A 185 -17.50 22.68 -24.69
CA GLN A 185 -16.05 22.45 -24.60
C GLN A 185 -15.65 22.00 -23.19
N PRO A 186 -14.78 20.97 -23.07
CA PRO A 186 -14.34 20.49 -21.77
C PRO A 186 -13.65 21.59 -20.95
N LYS A 187 -14.15 21.86 -19.74
CA LYS A 187 -13.58 22.87 -18.84
C LYS A 187 -13.05 22.19 -17.57
N PRO A 188 -11.82 22.54 -17.10
CA PRO A 188 -11.31 22.05 -15.84
C PRO A 188 -12.13 22.62 -14.67
N VAL A 189 -12.56 21.74 -13.77
CA VAL A 189 -13.33 22.11 -12.58
C VAL A 189 -12.88 21.30 -11.38
N THR A 190 -13.22 21.78 -10.19
CA THR A 190 -13.06 21.00 -8.95
C THR A 190 -14.44 20.69 -8.40
N ILE A 191 -14.75 19.42 -8.24
CA ILE A 191 -15.98 18.95 -7.60
C ILE A 191 -15.72 18.51 -6.16
N LYS A 192 -16.76 18.59 -5.35
CA LYS A 192 -16.71 18.37 -3.91
C LYS A 192 -17.62 17.23 -3.49
N PHE A 193 -17.11 16.36 -2.63
CA PHE A 193 -17.85 15.27 -1.99
C PHE A 193 -17.78 15.39 -0.47
N ASN A 194 -18.82 14.91 0.21
CA ASN A 194 -18.78 14.73 1.64
C ASN A 194 -17.83 13.56 1.97
N GLU A 195 -16.87 13.80 2.88
CA GLU A 195 -15.83 12.83 3.24
C GLU A 195 -16.41 11.59 3.96
N LYS A 196 -17.47 11.76 4.75
CA LYS A 196 -18.07 10.70 5.56
C LYS A 196 -18.80 9.64 4.73
N ASN A 197 -19.55 10.07 3.71
CA ASN A 197 -20.48 9.20 2.97
C ASN A 197 -20.34 9.23 1.44
N GLY A 198 -19.44 10.06 0.90
CA GLY A 198 -19.24 10.17 -0.54
C GLY A 198 -20.34 10.87 -1.32
N LYS A 199 -21.28 11.59 -0.63
CA LYS A 199 -22.34 12.35 -1.29
C LYS A 199 -21.72 13.50 -2.09
N PHE A 200 -22.12 13.62 -3.36
CA PHE A 200 -21.74 14.73 -4.22
C PHE A 200 -22.37 16.04 -3.70
N LEU A 201 -21.60 17.11 -3.67
CA LEU A 201 -22.00 18.42 -3.13
C LEU A 201 -21.90 19.56 -4.14
N GLY A 202 -21.53 19.27 -5.39
CA GLY A 202 -21.41 20.28 -6.44
C GLY A 202 -19.96 20.68 -6.73
N GLU A 203 -19.84 21.77 -7.49
CA GLU A 203 -18.56 22.43 -7.81
C GLU A 203 -18.07 23.28 -6.64
N LYS A 204 -16.76 23.52 -6.59
CA LYS A 204 -16.11 24.44 -5.67
C LYS A 204 -15.91 25.77 -6.37
#